data_be4b79bf6894bdf6344fb7d41d5eaf3a
#
_entry.id   be4b79bf6894bdf6344fb7d41d5eaf3a
#
_cell.length_a   1.000
_cell.length_b   1.000
_cell.length_c   1.000
_cell.angle_alpha   90.00
_cell.angle_beta   90.00
_cell.angle_gamma   90.00
#
_symmetry.space_group_name_H-M   'P 1'
#
loop_
_entity.id
_entity.type
_entity.pdbx_description
1 polymer ?
#
loop_
_entity_poly.entity_id
_entity_poly.type
_entity_poly.pdbx_seq_one_letter_code
_entity_poly.pdbx_strand_id
1 'polypeptide(L)'
;MQERLVTIHNKAGIHCRPSSVILNTITKEFPDHRFEVILEGAVTELNSILALISLGLSCGTQAILQVEGVDEEKAIKRIGDLFEYEFDFPEK
;
A
#
# COMPACT_ATOMS: atom_id res chain seq x y z
N MET A 1 15.60 -2.57 6.62
CA MET A 1 14.47 -1.93 5.93
C MET A 1 14.41 -2.41 4.49
N GLN A 2 13.23 -2.79 4.04
CA GLN A 2 13.01 -3.23 2.67
C GLN A 2 12.22 -2.18 1.91
N GLU A 3 12.49 -2.08 0.61
CA GLU A 3 11.79 -1.14 -0.25
C GLU A 3 11.33 -1.86 -1.51
N ARG A 4 10.22 -1.41 -2.06
CA ARG A 4 9.71 -1.96 -3.31
C ARG A 4 8.99 -0.86 -4.08
N LEU A 5 9.31 -0.74 -5.36
CA LEU A 5 8.55 0.16 -6.23
C LEU A 5 7.25 -0.55 -6.59
N VAL A 6 6.13 0.09 -6.31
CA VAL A 6 4.83 -0.47 -6.64
C VAL A 6 4.15 0.42 -7.67
N THR A 7 3.41 -0.21 -8.57
CA THR A 7 2.63 0.49 -9.58
C THR A 7 1.16 0.21 -9.32
N ILE A 8 0.36 1.27 -9.30
CA ILE A 8 -1.07 1.12 -9.03
C ILE A 8 -1.76 0.68 -10.30
N HIS A 9 -2.40 -0.49 -10.26
CA HIS A 9 -3.13 -1.03 -11.40
C HIS A 9 -4.63 -0.90 -11.28
N ASN A 10 -5.12 -0.57 -10.09
CA ASN A 10 -6.54 -0.44 -9.84
C ASN A 10 -7.07 0.77 -10.58
N LYS A 11 -8.12 0.60 -11.38
CA LYS A 11 -8.59 1.69 -12.25
C LYS A 11 -8.99 2.93 -11.48
N ALA A 12 -9.65 2.75 -10.36
CA ALA A 12 -10.08 3.88 -9.55
C ALA A 12 -8.98 4.35 -8.58
N GLY A 13 -7.79 3.73 -8.66
CA GLY A 13 -6.71 4.07 -7.76
C GLY A 13 -6.90 3.48 -6.38
N ILE A 14 -6.16 3.98 -5.41
CA ILE A 14 -6.28 3.51 -4.03
C ILE A 14 -7.30 4.38 -3.32
N HIS A 15 -8.52 3.87 -3.23
CA HIS A 15 -9.62 4.58 -2.58
C HIS A 15 -10.06 3.78 -1.34
N CYS A 16 -11.28 3.99 -0.86
CA CYS A 16 -11.72 3.42 0.43
C CYS A 16 -11.58 1.91 0.52
N ARG A 17 -12.01 1.19 -0.50
CA ARG A 17 -12.01 -0.27 -0.44
C ARG A 17 -10.60 -0.86 -0.44
N PRO A 18 -9.73 -0.51 -1.40
CA PRO A 18 -8.35 -1.01 -1.34
C PRO A 18 -7.63 -0.55 -0.09
N SER A 19 -7.87 0.68 0.36
CA SER A 19 -7.22 1.19 1.56
C SER A 19 -7.60 0.37 2.77
N SER A 20 -8.88 0.02 2.89
CA SER A 20 -9.34 -0.81 4.01
C SER A 20 -8.67 -2.17 4.00
N VAL A 21 -8.57 -2.81 2.83
CA VAL A 21 -7.94 -4.12 2.73
C VAL A 21 -6.48 -4.03 3.13
N ILE A 22 -5.77 -3.04 2.62
CA ILE A 22 -4.34 -2.87 2.91
C ILE A 22 -4.13 -2.63 4.40
N LEU A 23 -4.86 -1.69 4.98
CA LEU A 23 -4.69 -1.36 6.39
C LEU A 23 -5.12 -2.50 7.31
N ASN A 24 -6.19 -3.20 6.98
CA ASN A 24 -6.61 -4.35 7.78
C ASN A 24 -5.58 -5.46 7.73
N THR A 25 -4.97 -5.69 6.58
CA THR A 25 -3.92 -6.71 6.45
C THR A 25 -2.71 -6.33 7.30
N ILE A 26 -2.31 -5.07 7.27
CA ILE A 26 -1.19 -4.60 8.08
C ILE A 26 -1.51 -4.82 9.56
N THR A 27 -2.70 -4.44 9.99
CA THR A 27 -3.08 -4.55 11.39
C THR A 27 -3.14 -6.00 11.85
N LYS A 28 -3.64 -6.90 10.99
CA LYS A 28 -3.79 -8.29 11.37
C LYS A 28 -2.51 -9.08 11.27
N GLU A 29 -1.76 -8.88 10.20
CA GLU A 29 -0.61 -9.74 9.93
C GLU A 29 0.71 -9.11 10.34
N PHE A 30 0.79 -7.80 10.35
CA PHE A 30 2.04 -7.11 10.63
C PHE A 30 1.84 -5.96 11.61
N PRO A 31 1.27 -6.24 12.81
CA PRO A 31 0.92 -5.14 13.74
C PRO A 31 2.14 -4.42 14.30
N ASP A 32 3.30 -5.06 14.29
CA ASP A 32 4.51 -4.45 14.85
C ASP A 32 5.43 -3.89 13.77
N HIS A 33 4.96 -3.87 12.52
CA HIS A 33 5.76 -3.35 11.42
C HIS A 33 5.38 -1.91 11.14
N ARG A 34 6.35 -1.17 10.59
CA ARG A 34 6.11 0.19 10.18
C ARG A 34 6.18 0.24 8.66
N PHE A 35 5.10 0.69 8.04
CA PHE A 35 5.02 0.82 6.59
C PHE A 35 4.94 2.29 6.22
N GLU A 36 5.68 2.68 5.19
CA GLU A 36 5.67 4.04 4.68
C GLU A 36 5.61 4.02 3.17
N VAL A 37 4.98 5.03 2.60
CA VAL A 37 4.95 5.21 1.15
C VAL A 37 5.62 6.52 0.82
N ILE A 38 6.55 6.47 -0.13
CA ILE A 38 7.23 7.66 -0.62
C ILE A 38 6.70 7.97 -2.00
N LEU A 39 6.12 9.15 -2.14
CA LEU A 39 5.57 9.61 -3.40
C LEU A 39 6.10 11.01 -3.65
N GLU A 40 6.84 11.19 -4.75
CA GLU A 40 7.38 12.49 -5.14
C GLU A 40 8.15 13.14 -4.00
N GLY A 41 8.91 12.35 -3.27
CA GLY A 41 9.75 12.85 -2.19
C GLY A 41 9.05 13.01 -0.85
N ALA A 42 7.73 12.85 -0.80
CA ALA A 42 6.99 12.95 0.45
C ALA A 42 6.79 11.57 1.05
N VAL A 43 7.04 11.44 2.34
CA VAL A 43 6.93 10.17 3.06
C VAL A 43 5.66 10.20 3.90
N THR A 44 4.84 9.17 3.75
CA THR A 44 3.61 9.05 4.52
C THR A 44 3.58 7.70 5.22
N GLU A 45 3.35 7.70 6.52
CA GLU A 45 3.24 6.46 7.26
C GLU A 45 1.85 5.86 7.09
N LEU A 46 1.78 4.56 6.85
CA LEU A 46 0.50 3.89 6.62
C LEU A 46 -0.12 3.49 7.95
N ASN A 47 -0.67 4.46 8.66
CA ASN A 47 -1.26 4.21 9.97
C ASN A 47 -2.75 4.52 10.03
N SER A 48 -3.34 4.94 8.92
CA SER A 48 -4.78 5.17 8.87
C SER A 48 -5.26 5.13 7.43
N ILE A 49 -6.55 4.85 7.26
CA ILE A 49 -7.16 4.83 5.93
C ILE A 49 -7.12 6.22 5.30
N LEU A 50 -7.34 7.26 6.11
CA LEU A 50 -7.31 8.62 5.61
C LEU A 50 -5.92 9.00 5.09
N ALA A 51 -4.87 8.57 5.78
CA ALA A 51 -3.53 8.86 5.33
C ALA A 51 -3.28 8.24 3.96
N LEU A 52 -3.74 7.00 3.77
CA LEU A 52 -3.53 6.30 2.50
C LEU A 52 -4.37 6.93 1.39
N ILE A 53 -5.62 7.27 1.66
CA ILE A 53 -6.48 7.89 0.66
C ILE A 53 -5.93 9.26 0.26
N SER A 54 -5.40 10.02 1.21
CA SER A 54 -4.93 11.37 0.94
C SER A 54 -3.69 11.40 0.05
N LEU A 55 -3.03 10.25 -0.14
CA LEU A 55 -1.90 10.20 -1.06
C LEU A 55 -2.32 10.39 -2.51
N GLY A 56 -3.58 10.12 -2.83
CA GLY A 56 -4.06 10.32 -4.20
C GLY A 56 -3.45 9.36 -5.19
N LEU A 57 -3.21 8.11 -4.78
CA LEU A 57 -2.61 7.12 -5.66
C LEU A 57 -3.60 6.69 -6.73
N SER A 58 -3.34 7.05 -7.95
CA SER A 58 -4.24 6.74 -9.07
C SER A 58 -3.62 5.66 -9.95
N CYS A 59 -4.43 5.13 -10.86
CA CYS A 59 -3.98 4.10 -11.78
C CYS A 59 -2.78 4.58 -12.57
N GLY A 60 -1.73 3.78 -12.59
CA GLY A 60 -0.48 4.12 -13.27
C GLY A 60 0.53 4.83 -12.41
N THR A 61 0.13 5.29 -11.23
CA THR A 61 1.06 5.96 -10.33
C THR A 61 2.06 4.95 -9.78
N GLN A 62 3.30 5.37 -9.67
CA GLN A 62 4.36 4.57 -9.06
C GLN A 62 4.80 5.23 -7.77
N ALA A 63 5.00 4.42 -6.75
CA ALA A 63 5.45 4.91 -5.46
C ALA A 63 6.39 3.88 -4.84
N ILE A 64 7.14 4.28 -3.83
CA ILE A 64 8.04 3.37 -3.14
C ILE A 64 7.41 3.00 -1.81
N LEU A 65 7.22 1.68 -1.62
CA LEU A 65 6.72 1.16 -0.36
C LEU A 65 7.92 0.73 0.47
N GLN A 66 8.00 1.17 1.70
CA GLN A 66 9.06 0.79 2.63
C GLN A 66 8.46 0.10 3.83
N VAL A 67 9.19 -0.88 4.37
CA VAL A 67 8.76 -1.56 5.59
C VAL A 67 9.95 -1.77 6.52
N GLU A 68 9.68 -1.68 7.81
CA GLU A 68 10.67 -1.94 8.84
C GLU A 68 10.05 -2.86 9.89
N GLY A 69 10.78 -3.92 10.26
CA GLY A 69 10.28 -4.89 11.23
C GLY A 69 10.86 -6.27 10.98
N VAL A 70 10.35 -7.26 11.70
CA VAL A 70 10.82 -8.63 11.55
C VAL A 70 10.25 -9.22 10.26
N ASP A 71 11.08 -10.00 9.53
CA ASP A 71 10.66 -10.64 8.28
C ASP A 71 10.16 -9.60 7.27
N GLU A 72 10.93 -8.56 7.06
CA GLU A 72 10.56 -7.47 6.17
C GLU A 72 10.31 -7.94 4.75
N GLU A 73 11.02 -8.96 4.28
CA GLU A 73 10.83 -9.46 2.92
C GLU A 73 9.42 -9.99 2.72
N LYS A 74 8.93 -10.73 3.69
CA LYS A 74 7.58 -11.27 3.61
C LYS A 74 6.56 -10.14 3.66
N ALA A 75 6.77 -9.17 4.53
CA ALA A 75 5.86 -8.06 4.69
C ALA A 75 5.79 -7.19 3.43
N ILE A 76 6.95 -6.88 2.83
CA ILE A 76 6.98 -6.03 1.64
C ILE A 76 6.31 -6.73 0.45
N LYS A 77 6.47 -8.04 0.36
CA LYS A 77 5.82 -8.78 -0.72
C LYS A 77 4.32 -8.78 -0.53
N ARG A 78 3.86 -9.08 0.67
CA ARG A 78 2.42 -9.17 0.94
C ARG A 78 1.72 -7.84 0.71
N ILE A 79 2.23 -6.78 1.29
CA ILE A 79 1.58 -5.47 1.18
C ILE A 79 1.82 -4.87 -0.20
N GLY A 80 3.00 -5.06 -0.78
CA GLY A 80 3.26 -4.58 -2.14
C GLY A 80 2.32 -5.23 -3.15
N ASP A 81 2.05 -6.52 -3.01
CA ASP A 81 1.12 -7.21 -3.89
C ASP A 81 -0.29 -6.62 -3.77
N LEU A 82 -0.69 -6.21 -2.56
CA LEU A 82 -1.99 -5.59 -2.37
C LEU A 82 -2.07 -4.23 -3.05
N PHE A 83 -0.98 -3.45 -3.03
CA PHE A 83 -0.96 -2.17 -3.73
C PHE A 83 -1.12 -2.35 -5.23
N GLU A 84 -0.59 -3.45 -5.77
CA GLU A 84 -0.65 -3.68 -7.21
C GLU A 84 -1.86 -4.52 -7.65
N TYR A 85 -2.67 -4.94 -6.70
CA TYR A 85 -3.83 -5.76 -7.00
C TYR A 85 -4.95 -4.90 -7.60
N GLU A 86 -5.67 -5.46 -8.57
CA GLU A 86 -6.80 -4.77 -9.16
C GLU A 86 -8.05 -5.10 -8.39
N PHE A 87 -8.49 -4.17 -7.55
CA PHE A 87 -9.71 -4.34 -6.77
C PHE A 87 -10.95 -4.01 -7.55
N ASP A 88 -10.81 -3.17 -8.60
CA ASP A 88 -11.96 -2.71 -9.36
C ASP A 88 -12.10 -3.53 -10.62
N PHE A 89 -12.32 -4.83 -10.46
CA PHE A 89 -12.52 -5.68 -11.59
C PHE A 89 -13.74 -5.26 -12.35
N PRO A 90 -13.72 -5.33 -13.68
CA PRO A 90 -14.96 -5.23 -14.41
C PRO A 90 -15.75 -6.46 -14.08
N GLU A 91 -16.80 -6.32 -13.46
CA GLU A 91 -17.55 -7.43 -13.06
C GLU A 91 -18.24 -7.94 -14.16
N LYS A 92 -18.39 -8.01 -14.59
CA LYS A 92 -19.06 -8.65 -15.55
C LYS A 92 -20.17 -8.80 -15.48
#